data_a82228ae912c202091979e1c25bd7a5e
#
_entry.id   a82228ae912c202091979e1c25bd7a5e
#
_cell.length_a   1.000
_cell.length_b   1.000
_cell.length_c   1.000
_cell.angle_alpha   90.00
_cell.angle_beta   90.00
_cell.angle_gamma   90.00
#
_symmetry.space_group_name_H-M   'P 1'
#
loop_
_entity.id
_entity.type
_entity.pdbx_description
1 polymer ?
#
loop_
_entity_poly.entity_id
_entity_poly.type
_entity_poly.pdbx_seq_one_letter_code
_entity_poly.pdbx_strand_id
1 'polypeptide(L)'
;MRACLFISLFLFAFSFPSLAWQHQRATVDTIPGKNDLVPFTIRLPKYPLPGRDSAKNAAPRKNLLAFPFAVRSLETNWGLGGIAARFFKPGKQDSTIRTSDVNVLGLYTLRNQLILVLSSTIYFPKEDHILRFQASYSYYPDDFWGLGDHTEFTQKTGFSQKQYFINPQFLKRVHHNMYIGLTYEYQHTGPVTYPADGVFDKEDITGRHGGNTSGIGPILSWDTRNNAYSPDHGGFAEIQYEYFRSFTGSDFKFTLLSIDLRKFFYLSPKSVFAIQGLGGLTFGNTPFRKLEELGGTDMMRGYYGGRYTDKCLMAYQAEYRRFLFWRIGIVAFAATGEVASSPGRFELDGFHYTGGGGLRFALSKEEKLNLRVDYGVARHSNAFTVQLREAF
;
A
#
# COMPACT_ATOMS: atom_id res chain seq x y z
N MET A 1 -16.12 -19.95 -20.05
CA MET A 1 -14.87 -20.72 -20.15
C MET A 1 -13.60 -19.85 -20.04
N ARG A 2 -13.54 -18.60 -20.54
CA ARG A 2 -12.35 -17.73 -20.46
C ARG A 2 -12.01 -17.27 -19.04
N ALA A 3 -12.98 -16.95 -18.19
CA ALA A 3 -12.75 -16.54 -16.81
C ALA A 3 -12.05 -17.61 -15.93
N CYS A 4 -12.35 -18.89 -16.16
CA CYS A 4 -11.69 -19.98 -15.43
C CYS A 4 -10.21 -20.14 -15.78
N LEU A 5 -9.79 -19.74 -16.98
CA LEU A 5 -8.37 -19.83 -17.40
C LEU A 5 -7.51 -18.80 -16.67
N PHE A 6 -8.03 -17.59 -16.42
CA PHE A 6 -7.32 -16.54 -15.70
C PHE A 6 -7.15 -16.85 -14.21
N ILE A 7 -8.17 -17.41 -13.58
CA ILE A 7 -8.08 -17.87 -12.18
C ILE A 7 -7.09 -19.05 -12.08
N SER A 8 -7.06 -19.94 -13.08
CA SER A 8 -6.10 -21.04 -13.15
C SER A 8 -4.65 -20.57 -13.36
N LEU A 9 -4.40 -19.52 -14.13
CA LEU A 9 -3.06 -18.94 -14.26
C LEU A 9 -2.57 -18.32 -12.93
N PHE A 10 -3.49 -17.71 -12.17
CA PHE A 10 -3.20 -17.17 -10.84
C PHE A 10 -2.80 -18.26 -9.83
N LEU A 11 -3.43 -19.42 -9.93
CA LEU A 11 -3.16 -20.58 -9.07
C LEU A 11 -1.93 -21.39 -9.48
N PHE A 12 -1.59 -21.42 -10.79
CA PHE A 12 -0.48 -22.25 -11.30
C PHE A 12 0.90 -21.61 -11.11
N ALA A 13 1.00 -20.28 -11.03
CA ALA A 13 2.26 -19.58 -10.81
C ALA A 13 2.79 -19.73 -9.37
N PHE A 14 1.98 -20.21 -8.42
CA PHE A 14 2.31 -20.29 -7.01
C PHE A 14 1.77 -21.55 -6.36
N SER A 15 2.43 -22.68 -6.61
CA SER A 15 2.20 -23.90 -5.83
C SER A 15 2.80 -23.77 -4.44
N PHE A 16 2.26 -22.90 -3.59
CA PHE A 16 2.36 -22.89 -2.12
C PHE A 16 1.66 -21.65 -1.53
N PRO A 17 1.12 -21.73 -0.28
CA PRO A 17 0.14 -20.78 0.22
C PRO A 17 0.76 -19.42 0.59
N SER A 18 0.14 -18.54 0.38
CA SER A 18 -0.36 -17.26 -0.04
C SER A 18 -1.18 -16.50 0.98
N LEU A 19 -1.38 -15.31 0.75
CA LEU A 19 -2.30 -14.27 0.34
C LEU A 19 -2.51 -13.12 1.33
N ALA A 20 -2.62 -11.95 0.97
CA ALA A 20 -3.47 -10.81 0.99
C ALA A 20 -3.04 -9.39 1.31
N TRP A 21 -3.92 -8.44 1.09
CA TRP A 21 -3.68 -7.03 0.88
C TRP A 21 -4.67 -6.08 1.56
N GLN A 22 -4.24 -4.86 1.86
CA GLN A 22 -5.08 -3.74 2.28
C GLN A 22 -4.61 -2.42 1.72
N HIS A 23 -5.55 -1.66 1.16
CA HIS A 23 -5.39 -0.26 0.78
C HIS A 23 -5.79 0.69 1.89
N GLN A 24 -5.03 1.74 2.03
CA GLN A 24 -5.42 2.91 2.80
C GLN A 24 -4.99 4.20 2.13
N ARG A 25 -5.89 5.15 2.09
CA ARG A 25 -5.69 6.49 1.56
C ARG A 25 -6.02 7.55 2.58
N ALA A 26 -5.29 8.59 2.53
CA ALA A 26 -5.49 9.77 3.34
C ALA A 26 -5.50 11.04 2.48
N THR A 27 -6.42 11.98 2.71
CA THR A 27 -6.66 13.16 1.87
C THR A 27 -6.89 14.50 2.62
N VAL A 28 -6.67 15.65 2.03
CA VAL A 28 -6.68 17.00 2.66
C VAL A 28 -7.15 18.20 1.81
N ASP A 29 -7.91 19.16 2.26
CA ASP A 29 -8.50 20.32 1.59
C ASP A 29 -7.85 21.70 1.65
N THR A 30 -8.04 22.55 0.70
CA THR A 30 -7.50 23.91 0.60
C THR A 30 -8.49 25.01 0.28
N ILE A 31 -8.05 26.24 0.48
CA ILE A 31 -8.65 27.51 0.02
C ILE A 31 -8.15 27.82 -1.40
N PRO A 32 -8.95 28.40 -2.32
CA PRO A 32 -8.66 28.40 -3.75
C PRO A 32 -7.58 29.40 -4.17
N GLY A 33 -6.60 28.93 -4.91
CA GLY A 33 -5.58 29.71 -5.59
C GLY A 33 -4.90 28.91 -6.69
N LYS A 34 -5.23 29.23 -7.91
CA LYS A 34 -4.70 28.80 -9.23
C LYS A 34 -3.47 27.88 -9.31
N ASN A 35 -3.63 26.88 -10.16
CA ASN A 35 -2.67 26.11 -10.98
C ASN A 35 -2.11 24.80 -10.45
N ASP A 36 -2.49 23.75 -11.19
CA ASP A 36 -1.86 22.45 -11.47
C ASP A 36 -1.24 21.65 -10.31
N LEU A 37 -2.04 20.73 -9.79
CA LEU A 37 -1.60 19.93 -8.67
C LEU A 37 -2.18 18.50 -8.69
N VAL A 38 -1.42 17.49 -8.34
CA VAL A 38 -1.63 16.04 -8.50
C VAL A 38 -1.37 15.25 -7.21
N PRO A 39 -2.14 14.31 -6.72
CA PRO A 39 -2.11 13.73 -5.36
C PRO A 39 -1.21 12.52 -5.10
N PHE A 40 -1.07 12.17 -3.85
CA PHE A 40 -0.24 11.13 -3.27
C PHE A 40 -1.06 10.09 -2.49
N THR A 41 -0.87 8.86 -2.82
CA THR A 41 -1.22 7.76 -1.94
C THR A 41 -0.01 7.44 -1.08
N ILE A 42 0.02 7.85 0.19
CA ILE A 42 0.86 7.14 1.15
C ILE A 42 0.18 5.78 1.37
N ARG A 43 0.61 4.81 0.60
CA ARG A 43 0.53 3.44 1.08
C ARG A 43 1.52 3.36 2.24
N LEU A 44 1.03 3.61 3.43
CA LEU A 44 1.80 3.26 4.60
C LEU A 44 2.10 1.78 4.52
N PRO A 45 3.33 1.40 4.83
CA PRO A 45 3.72 0.01 4.74
C PRO A 45 2.76 -0.82 5.58
N LYS A 46 2.20 -1.87 5.01
CA LYS A 46 1.82 -3.01 5.82
C LYS A 46 3.07 -3.42 6.58
N TYR A 47 2.98 -3.32 7.86
CA TYR A 47 4.02 -3.42 8.87
C TYR A 47 5.16 -4.34 8.51
N PRO A 48 6.39 -3.81 8.49
CA PRO A 48 7.56 -4.64 8.37
C PRO A 48 7.71 -5.53 9.60
N LEU A 49 7.81 -6.81 9.36
CA LEU A 49 8.26 -7.75 10.38
C LEU A 49 9.79 -7.72 10.41
N PRO A 50 10.46 -7.31 11.50
CA PRO A 50 11.92 -7.39 11.57
C PRO A 50 12.37 -8.84 11.46
N GLY A 51 13.36 -9.10 10.61
CA GLY A 51 13.92 -10.42 10.39
C GLY A 51 14.50 -11.04 11.65
N ARG A 52 14.42 -12.35 11.74
CA ARG A 52 14.85 -13.15 12.88
C ARG A 52 16.36 -13.08 13.20
N ASP A 53 17.18 -12.64 12.24
CA ASP A 53 18.65 -12.75 12.32
C ASP A 53 19.36 -11.53 12.93
N SER A 54 18.67 -10.42 13.17
CA SER A 54 19.28 -9.19 13.69
C SER A 54 19.52 -9.18 15.22
N ALA A 55 19.17 -10.25 15.93
CA ALA A 55 19.09 -10.22 17.40
C ALA A 55 20.41 -10.50 18.15
N LYS A 56 21.47 -10.94 17.48
CA LYS A 56 22.62 -11.54 18.20
C LYS A 56 23.74 -10.60 18.67
N ASN A 57 23.85 -9.34 18.15
CA ASN A 57 24.97 -8.45 18.50
C ASN A 57 24.61 -6.95 18.50
N ALA A 58 23.52 -6.54 19.06
CA ALA A 58 23.16 -5.11 19.10
C ALA A 58 23.57 -4.43 20.40
N ALA A 59 24.37 -3.36 20.31
CA ALA A 59 24.53 -2.35 21.34
C ALA A 59 23.17 -1.83 21.83
N PRO A 60 23.03 -1.26 23.04
CA PRO A 60 21.76 -0.81 23.56
C PRO A 60 21.09 0.18 22.60
N ARG A 61 20.07 -0.29 21.90
CA ARG A 61 19.31 0.49 20.91
C ARG A 61 18.64 1.66 21.61
N LYS A 62 18.77 2.85 21.06
CA LYS A 62 17.91 3.97 21.44
C LYS A 62 16.46 3.53 21.18
N ASN A 63 15.66 3.44 22.22
CA ASN A 63 14.25 2.98 22.13
C ASN A 63 13.36 3.96 21.33
N LEU A 64 13.88 5.12 20.96
CA LEU A 64 13.21 6.16 20.21
C LEU A 64 14.08 6.60 19.05
N LEU A 65 13.51 6.58 17.85
CA LEU A 65 14.08 7.11 16.61
C LEU A 65 13.17 8.22 16.10
N ALA A 66 13.71 9.38 15.80
CA ALA A 66 12.97 10.46 15.15
C ALA A 66 13.85 11.14 14.11
N PHE A 67 13.31 11.37 12.92
CA PHE A 67 14.02 12.09 11.87
C PHE A 67 13.05 12.77 10.88
N PRO A 68 13.45 13.92 10.30
CA PRO A 68 12.74 14.52 9.19
C PRO A 68 13.03 13.76 7.89
N PHE A 69 12.08 13.83 6.95
CA PHE A 69 12.26 13.28 5.61
C PHE A 69 11.58 14.14 4.56
N ALA A 70 12.02 13.98 3.32
CA ALA A 70 11.36 14.54 2.16
C ALA A 70 10.92 13.41 1.23
N VAL A 71 9.76 13.57 0.63
CA VAL A 71 9.22 12.65 -0.40
C VAL A 71 8.81 13.44 -1.63
N ARG A 72 8.78 12.75 -2.76
CA ARG A 72 8.27 13.29 -4.01
C ARG A 72 7.54 12.20 -4.79
N SER A 73 6.41 12.57 -5.39
CA SER A 73 5.68 11.72 -6.33
C SER A 73 4.92 12.61 -7.33
N LEU A 74 4.24 12.01 -8.29
CA LEU A 74 3.30 12.73 -9.17
C LEU A 74 2.18 13.36 -8.33
N GLU A 75 1.76 12.66 -7.33
CA GLU A 75 0.63 12.95 -6.47
C GLU A 75 0.93 14.05 -5.44
N THR A 76 2.10 14.18 -4.88
CA THR A 76 2.44 15.20 -3.85
C THR A 76 3.19 16.40 -4.38
N ASN A 77 3.84 16.26 -5.54
CA ASN A 77 5.01 17.04 -5.80
C ASN A 77 6.03 16.83 -4.65
N TRP A 78 6.61 17.82 -4.04
CA TRP A 78 7.43 17.66 -2.85
C TRP A 78 6.59 17.70 -1.57
N GLY A 79 6.89 16.78 -0.66
CA GLY A 79 6.37 16.77 0.70
C GLY A 79 7.50 16.73 1.72
N LEU A 80 7.34 17.47 2.80
CA LEU A 80 8.23 17.45 3.95
C LEU A 80 7.51 16.89 5.15
N GLY A 81 8.15 15.99 5.85
CA GLY A 81 7.55 15.32 6.99
C GLY A 81 8.55 14.94 8.07
N GLY A 82 8.01 14.34 9.11
CA GLY A 82 8.77 13.74 10.18
C GLY A 82 8.16 12.42 10.61
N ILE A 83 8.99 11.50 11.03
CA ILE A 83 8.59 10.24 11.66
C ILE A 83 9.24 10.15 13.04
N ALA A 84 8.46 9.71 14.03
CA ALA A 84 8.96 9.28 15.32
C ALA A 84 8.52 7.84 15.57
N ALA A 85 9.47 6.97 15.88
CA ALA A 85 9.26 5.55 16.10
C ALA A 85 9.81 5.12 17.45
N ARG A 86 9.02 4.43 18.25
CA ARG A 86 9.45 3.78 19.48
C ARG A 86 9.44 2.27 19.31
N PHE A 87 10.57 1.64 19.62
CA PHE A 87 10.75 0.20 19.55
C PHE A 87 10.79 -0.40 20.95
N PHE A 88 10.14 -1.56 21.16
CA PHE A 88 10.12 -2.25 22.43
C PHE A 88 9.85 -3.75 22.25
N LYS A 89 10.16 -4.55 23.28
CA LYS A 89 9.82 -5.99 23.34
C LYS A 89 8.88 -6.21 24.53
N PRO A 90 7.65 -6.66 24.32
CA PRO A 90 6.78 -7.10 25.41
C PRO A 90 7.32 -8.40 26.01
N GLY A 91 7.74 -8.37 27.29
CA GLY A 91 8.33 -9.51 27.99
C GLY A 91 9.85 -9.44 28.08
N LYS A 92 10.37 -9.41 29.31
CA LYS A 92 11.81 -9.17 29.60
C LYS A 92 12.72 -10.37 29.31
N GLN A 93 12.22 -11.57 29.00
CA GLN A 93 13.01 -12.80 28.96
C GLN A 93 13.12 -13.51 27.61
N ASP A 94 12.35 -13.09 26.59
CA ASP A 94 12.36 -13.78 25.30
C ASP A 94 13.09 -12.94 24.24
N SER A 95 14.36 -13.28 24.01
CA SER A 95 15.20 -12.63 22.99
C SER A 95 14.79 -13.00 21.56
N THR A 96 13.96 -14.02 21.37
CA THR A 96 13.56 -14.55 20.06
C THR A 96 12.39 -13.82 19.44
N ILE A 97 11.61 -13.08 20.24
CA ILE A 97 10.45 -12.32 19.78
C ILE A 97 10.88 -11.12 18.92
N ARG A 98 10.17 -10.91 17.82
CA ARG A 98 10.33 -9.71 16.98
C ARG A 98 10.07 -8.43 17.79
N THR A 99 10.75 -7.37 17.40
CA THR A 99 10.59 -6.05 18.06
C THR A 99 9.26 -5.45 17.69
N SER A 100 8.49 -5.06 18.68
CA SER A 100 7.27 -4.27 18.54
C SER A 100 7.61 -2.80 18.30
N ASP A 101 6.71 -2.09 17.63
CA ASP A 101 6.89 -0.68 17.32
C ASP A 101 5.61 0.14 17.48
N VAL A 102 5.77 1.40 17.74
CA VAL A 102 4.75 2.45 17.61
C VAL A 102 5.36 3.59 16.83
N ASN A 103 4.70 4.01 15.75
CA ASN A 103 5.19 5.05 14.85
C ASN A 103 4.16 6.16 14.71
N VAL A 104 4.64 7.40 14.74
CA VAL A 104 3.86 8.60 14.39
C VAL A 104 4.53 9.25 13.19
N LEU A 105 3.76 9.52 12.15
CA LEU A 105 4.21 10.21 10.95
C LEU A 105 3.35 11.44 10.70
N GLY A 106 4.00 12.56 10.39
CA GLY A 106 3.36 13.77 9.88
C GLY A 106 3.98 14.16 8.56
N LEU A 107 3.17 14.51 7.57
CA LEU A 107 3.62 14.96 6.25
C LEU A 107 2.77 16.14 5.81
N TYR A 108 3.44 17.18 5.32
CA TYR A 108 2.83 18.31 4.63
C TYR A 108 3.44 18.47 3.24
N THR A 109 2.64 18.79 2.25
CA THR A 109 3.09 18.82 0.86
C THR A 109 2.91 20.21 0.21
N LEU A 110 3.66 20.46 -0.85
CA LEU A 110 3.52 21.69 -1.64
C LEU A 110 2.16 21.81 -2.35
N ARG A 111 1.35 20.76 -2.23
CA ARG A 111 -0.03 20.72 -2.68
C ARG A 111 -1.05 21.01 -1.57
N ASN A 112 -0.59 21.55 -0.46
CA ASN A 112 -1.41 21.81 0.72
C ASN A 112 -2.06 20.53 1.30
N GLN A 113 -1.46 19.37 1.13
CA GLN A 113 -1.92 18.12 1.74
C GLN A 113 -1.33 17.99 3.14
N LEU A 114 -2.13 17.59 4.11
CA LEU A 114 -1.70 17.23 5.46
C LEU A 114 -2.05 15.78 5.74
N ILE A 115 -1.11 15.00 6.18
CA ILE A 115 -1.28 13.60 6.53
C ILE A 115 -0.68 13.34 7.90
N LEU A 116 -1.47 12.80 8.80
CA LEU A 116 -1.04 12.37 10.12
C LEU A 116 -1.37 10.88 10.26
N VAL A 117 -0.40 10.10 10.70
CA VAL A 117 -0.57 8.66 10.88
C VAL A 117 0.02 8.21 12.19
N LEU A 118 -0.74 7.42 12.91
CA LEU A 118 -0.30 6.58 14.01
C LEU A 118 -0.38 5.13 13.57
N SER A 119 0.72 4.41 13.72
CA SER A 119 0.75 2.98 13.42
C SER A 119 1.51 2.19 14.48
N SER A 120 1.14 0.93 14.68
CA SER A 120 1.76 0.06 15.67
C SER A 120 1.69 -1.41 15.25
N THR A 121 2.76 -2.16 15.53
CA THR A 121 2.75 -3.62 15.51
C THR A 121 3.26 -4.13 16.85
N ILE A 122 2.43 -4.86 17.56
CA ILE A 122 2.76 -5.43 18.86
C ILE A 122 2.82 -6.96 18.73
N TYR A 123 3.98 -7.53 18.98
CA TYR A 123 4.20 -8.97 19.07
C TYR A 123 4.07 -9.43 20.52
N PHE A 124 3.10 -10.27 20.81
CA PHE A 124 2.91 -10.85 22.13
C PHE A 124 3.96 -11.96 22.39
N PRO A 125 4.13 -12.40 23.65
CA PRO A 125 5.10 -13.45 23.98
C PRO A 125 4.98 -14.66 23.08
N LYS A 126 6.13 -15.26 22.70
CA LYS A 126 6.27 -16.37 21.74
C LYS A 126 5.76 -16.07 20.33
N GLU A 127 5.36 -14.85 20.06
CA GLU A 127 4.68 -14.44 18.82
C GLU A 127 3.39 -15.21 18.53
N ASP A 128 2.71 -15.69 19.56
CA ASP A 128 1.46 -16.44 19.38
C ASP A 128 0.31 -15.53 18.91
N HIS A 129 0.41 -14.22 19.22
CA HIS A 129 -0.53 -13.22 18.78
C HIS A 129 0.21 -11.99 18.25
N ILE A 130 -0.42 -11.29 17.30
CA ILE A 130 0.04 -10.02 16.76
C ILE A 130 -1.14 -9.05 16.78
N LEU A 131 -0.95 -7.86 17.34
CA LEU A 131 -1.86 -6.73 17.20
C LEU A 131 -1.23 -5.74 16.23
N ARG A 132 -1.91 -5.48 15.12
CA ARG A 132 -1.59 -4.39 14.22
C ARG A 132 -2.65 -3.30 14.39
N PHE A 133 -2.22 -2.07 14.40
CA PHE A 133 -3.12 -0.93 14.53
C PHE A 133 -2.69 0.19 13.62
N GLN A 134 -3.65 0.84 13.00
CA GLN A 134 -3.41 2.07 12.28
C GLN A 134 -4.57 3.04 12.50
N ALA A 135 -4.22 4.31 12.70
CA ALA A 135 -5.15 5.42 12.64
C ALA A 135 -4.54 6.54 11.80
N SER A 136 -5.34 7.23 11.02
CA SER A 136 -4.87 8.39 10.27
C SER A 136 -5.93 9.48 10.18
N TYR A 137 -5.44 10.70 10.13
CA TYR A 137 -6.18 11.87 9.68
C TYR A 137 -5.53 12.43 8.44
N SER A 138 -6.33 12.85 7.53
CA SER A 138 -5.81 13.46 6.34
C SER A 138 -6.79 14.44 5.71
N TYR A 139 -6.22 15.48 5.13
CA TYR A 139 -6.83 16.46 4.27
C TYR A 139 -6.04 16.47 2.96
N TYR A 140 -6.67 16.17 1.81
CA TYR A 140 -5.94 15.79 0.59
C TYR A 140 -6.73 16.09 -0.69
N PRO A 141 -6.36 17.11 -1.48
CA PRO A 141 -6.81 17.24 -2.85
C PRO A 141 -6.33 16.07 -3.71
N ASP A 142 -7.16 15.58 -4.62
CA ASP A 142 -6.92 14.40 -5.44
C ASP A 142 -7.43 14.61 -6.87
N ASP A 143 -7.02 13.80 -7.83
CA ASP A 143 -7.54 13.77 -9.17
C ASP A 143 -8.24 12.43 -9.46
N PHE A 144 -9.35 12.46 -10.17
CA PHE A 144 -10.11 11.29 -10.55
C PHE A 144 -10.45 11.35 -12.04
N TRP A 145 -10.30 10.22 -12.73
CA TRP A 145 -10.51 10.12 -14.18
C TRP A 145 -11.79 9.37 -14.56
N GLY A 146 -12.60 8.96 -13.58
CA GLY A 146 -13.76 8.09 -13.79
C GLY A 146 -13.44 6.62 -13.55
N LEU A 147 -14.39 5.76 -13.87
CA LEU A 147 -14.30 4.32 -13.66
C LEU A 147 -13.83 3.60 -14.93
N GLY A 148 -13.02 2.55 -14.73
CA GLY A 148 -12.54 1.68 -15.80
C GLY A 148 -11.09 1.92 -16.20
N ASP A 149 -10.61 1.05 -17.08
CA ASP A 149 -9.23 0.99 -17.59
C ASP A 149 -8.99 1.83 -18.86
N HIS A 150 -10.05 2.28 -19.53
CA HIS A 150 -10.01 3.05 -20.78
C HIS A 150 -10.31 4.54 -20.61
N THR A 151 -10.29 5.06 -19.36
CA THR A 151 -10.54 6.48 -19.09
C THR A 151 -9.54 7.39 -19.80
N GLU A 152 -10.01 8.46 -20.45
CA GLU A 152 -9.13 9.39 -21.14
C GLU A 152 -8.29 10.22 -20.18
N PHE A 153 -7.08 10.60 -20.61
CA PHE A 153 -6.19 11.43 -19.79
C PHE A 153 -6.76 12.84 -19.54
N THR A 154 -7.59 13.31 -20.45
CA THR A 154 -8.24 14.62 -20.42
C THR A 154 -9.46 14.71 -19.51
N GLN A 155 -10.05 13.58 -19.11
CA GLN A 155 -11.23 13.51 -18.22
C GLN A 155 -10.92 13.82 -16.75
N LYS A 156 -9.71 14.19 -16.45
CA LYS A 156 -9.24 14.48 -15.10
C LYS A 156 -10.11 15.52 -14.39
N THR A 157 -10.71 15.14 -13.27
CA THR A 157 -11.44 16.02 -12.36
C THR A 157 -10.75 16.08 -11.02
N GLY A 158 -10.27 17.26 -10.63
CA GLY A 158 -9.71 17.49 -9.30
C GLY A 158 -10.81 17.50 -8.24
N PHE A 159 -10.55 16.90 -7.10
CA PHE A 159 -11.46 16.93 -5.95
C PHE A 159 -10.69 17.00 -4.64
N SER A 160 -11.39 17.30 -3.55
CA SER A 160 -10.79 17.33 -2.22
C SER A 160 -11.77 16.85 -1.15
N GLN A 161 -11.22 16.26 -0.08
CA GLN A 161 -12.00 15.76 1.04
C GLN A 161 -11.15 15.61 2.32
N LYS A 162 -11.81 15.52 3.47
CA LYS A 162 -11.20 15.14 4.76
C LYS A 162 -11.51 13.68 5.04
N GLN A 163 -10.55 12.97 5.65
CA GLN A 163 -10.70 11.57 5.96
C GLN A 163 -10.13 11.22 7.32
N TYR A 164 -10.86 10.42 8.08
CA TYR A 164 -10.41 9.74 9.29
C TYR A 164 -10.45 8.25 9.04
N PHE A 165 -9.44 7.55 9.49
CA PHE A 165 -9.32 6.13 9.28
C PHE A 165 -8.80 5.44 10.53
N ILE A 166 -9.36 4.26 10.86
CA ILE A 166 -8.93 3.40 11.96
C ILE A 166 -9.01 1.94 11.49
N ASN A 167 -7.94 1.18 11.71
CA ASN A 167 -7.88 -0.24 11.36
C ASN A 167 -7.08 -1.04 12.40
N PRO A 168 -7.70 -1.62 13.42
CA PRO A 168 -7.14 -2.66 14.26
C PRO A 168 -7.22 -4.03 13.57
N GLN A 169 -6.16 -4.82 13.68
CA GLN A 169 -6.09 -6.21 13.23
C GLN A 169 -5.50 -7.07 14.36
N PHE A 170 -6.19 -8.13 14.72
CA PHE A 170 -5.71 -9.08 15.71
C PHE A 170 -5.51 -10.44 15.06
N LEU A 171 -4.27 -10.95 15.10
CA LEU A 171 -3.90 -12.22 14.46
C LEU A 171 -3.37 -13.20 15.51
N LYS A 172 -3.73 -14.46 15.35
CA LYS A 172 -3.24 -15.58 16.16
C LYS A 172 -2.44 -16.52 15.27
N ARG A 173 -1.29 -16.97 15.77
CA ARG A 173 -0.49 -17.97 15.07
C ARG A 173 -1.20 -19.31 15.10
N VAL A 174 -1.37 -19.94 13.93
CA VAL A 174 -1.98 -21.27 13.77
C VAL A 174 -0.98 -22.32 13.32
N HIS A 175 0.08 -21.91 12.64
CA HIS A 175 1.17 -22.76 12.19
C HIS A 175 2.47 -21.94 12.08
N HIS A 176 3.60 -22.57 11.74
CA HIS A 176 4.87 -21.85 11.49
C HIS A 176 4.68 -20.72 10.47
N ASN A 177 4.95 -19.47 10.89
CA ASN A 177 4.83 -18.27 10.06
C ASN A 177 3.43 -18.01 9.47
N MET A 178 2.39 -18.71 9.93
CA MET A 178 1.02 -18.58 9.45
C MET A 178 0.10 -18.09 10.58
N TYR A 179 -0.63 -17.03 10.28
CA TYR A 179 -1.51 -16.34 11.22
C TYR A 179 -2.90 -16.22 10.62
N ILE A 180 -3.91 -16.47 11.44
CA ILE A 180 -5.30 -16.16 11.13
C ILE A 180 -5.81 -15.09 12.11
N GLY A 181 -6.66 -14.20 11.66
CA GLY A 181 -7.12 -13.14 12.53
C GLY A 181 -8.39 -12.47 12.03
N LEU A 182 -8.71 -11.41 12.72
CA LEU A 182 -9.80 -10.50 12.37
C LEU A 182 -9.24 -9.10 12.13
N THR A 183 -9.80 -8.44 11.15
CA THR A 183 -9.62 -7.02 10.88
C THR A 183 -10.93 -6.29 11.11
N TYR A 184 -10.86 -5.10 11.66
CA TYR A 184 -11.94 -4.13 11.64
C TYR A 184 -11.44 -2.86 10.97
N GLU A 185 -12.25 -2.27 10.14
CA GLU A 185 -11.94 -1.01 9.49
C GLU A 185 -13.06 -0.01 9.68
N TYR A 186 -12.70 1.21 10.03
CA TYR A 186 -13.61 2.36 10.01
C TYR A 186 -12.96 3.49 9.23
N GLN A 187 -13.72 4.07 8.30
CA GLN A 187 -13.33 5.28 7.59
C GLN A 187 -14.50 6.25 7.52
N HIS A 188 -14.27 7.47 7.98
CA HIS A 188 -15.16 8.60 7.72
C HIS A 188 -14.55 9.44 6.60
N THR A 189 -15.33 9.67 5.55
CA THR A 189 -15.00 10.59 4.47
C THR A 189 -15.94 11.77 4.55
N GLY A 190 -15.39 12.98 4.77
CA GLY A 190 -16.18 14.22 4.74
C GLY A 190 -16.76 14.50 3.35
N PRO A 191 -17.60 15.54 3.21
CA PRO A 191 -18.11 15.95 1.90
C PRO A 191 -16.98 16.15 0.89
N VAL A 192 -17.15 15.58 -0.30
CA VAL A 192 -16.19 15.73 -1.40
C VAL A 192 -16.49 17.03 -2.10
N THR A 193 -15.48 17.86 -2.26
CA THR A 193 -15.56 19.13 -3.03
C THR A 193 -14.94 18.92 -4.39
N TYR A 194 -15.67 19.15 -5.46
CA TYR A 194 -15.24 19.01 -6.85
C TYR A 194 -15.93 20.05 -7.74
N PRO A 195 -15.39 20.40 -8.91
CA PRO A 195 -16.03 21.29 -9.87
C PRO A 195 -17.34 20.71 -10.40
N ALA A 196 -18.35 21.53 -10.58
CA ALA A 196 -19.61 21.13 -11.23
C ALA A 196 -19.34 20.60 -12.66
N ASP A 197 -20.23 19.74 -13.15
CA ASP A 197 -20.14 19.09 -14.47
C ASP A 197 -18.92 18.21 -14.69
N GLY A 198 -18.21 17.86 -13.62
CA GLY A 198 -17.10 16.91 -13.61
C GLY A 198 -17.54 15.45 -13.73
N VAL A 199 -16.57 14.54 -13.69
CA VAL A 199 -16.79 13.07 -13.75
C VAL A 199 -17.73 12.60 -12.62
N PHE A 200 -17.64 13.22 -11.44
CA PHE A 200 -18.48 12.85 -10.29
C PHE A 200 -19.97 13.01 -10.54
N ASP A 201 -20.36 14.05 -11.29
CA ASP A 201 -21.77 14.29 -11.61
C ASP A 201 -22.22 13.48 -12.82
N LYS A 202 -21.38 13.37 -13.84
CA LYS A 202 -21.69 12.68 -15.10
C LYS A 202 -21.86 11.16 -14.92
N GLU A 203 -21.08 10.55 -14.04
CA GLU A 203 -21.05 9.09 -13.82
C GLU A 203 -21.81 8.65 -12.56
N ASP A 204 -22.50 9.58 -11.86
CA ASP A 204 -23.22 9.29 -10.60
C ASP A 204 -22.40 8.49 -9.58
N ILE A 205 -21.14 8.93 -9.37
CA ILE A 205 -20.14 8.19 -8.58
C ILE A 205 -20.61 7.97 -7.15
N THR A 206 -20.71 6.71 -6.74
CA THR A 206 -21.09 6.32 -5.38
C THR A 206 -20.09 6.87 -4.36
N GLY A 207 -20.60 7.53 -3.31
CA GLY A 207 -19.78 8.11 -2.24
C GLY A 207 -19.24 9.52 -2.53
N ARG A 208 -19.62 10.16 -3.64
CA ARG A 208 -19.21 11.55 -3.97
C ARG A 208 -19.63 12.59 -2.93
N HIS A 209 -20.61 12.28 -2.10
CA HIS A 209 -21.04 13.16 -1.00
C HIS A 209 -20.37 12.87 0.34
N GLY A 210 -19.38 11.95 0.36
CA GLY A 210 -18.77 11.46 1.57
C GLY A 210 -19.60 10.34 2.23
N GLY A 211 -19.31 10.04 3.48
CA GLY A 211 -20.00 9.02 4.27
C GLY A 211 -19.04 8.15 5.10
N ASN A 212 -19.63 7.21 5.82
CA ASN A 212 -18.90 6.26 6.66
C ASN A 212 -18.82 4.90 5.97
N THR A 213 -17.64 4.29 5.99
CA THR A 213 -17.47 2.87 5.74
C THR A 213 -16.99 2.18 7.00
N SER A 214 -17.64 1.10 7.38
CA SER A 214 -17.26 0.31 8.54
C SER A 214 -17.41 -1.17 8.20
N GLY A 215 -16.31 -1.91 8.28
CA GLY A 215 -16.24 -3.30 7.87
C GLY A 215 -15.49 -4.16 8.86
N ILE A 216 -15.81 -5.45 8.86
CA ILE A 216 -15.14 -6.47 9.66
C ILE A 216 -14.93 -7.72 8.81
N GLY A 217 -13.86 -8.45 9.07
CA GLY A 217 -13.64 -9.69 8.36
C GLY A 217 -12.40 -10.46 8.75
N PRO A 218 -12.23 -11.68 8.23
CA PRO A 218 -11.06 -12.50 8.46
C PRO A 218 -9.83 -12.00 7.69
N ILE A 219 -8.66 -12.26 8.26
CA ILE A 219 -7.35 -12.10 7.65
C ILE A 219 -6.54 -13.37 7.84
N LEU A 220 -5.91 -13.83 6.75
CA LEU A 220 -4.94 -14.92 6.75
C LEU A 220 -3.61 -14.37 6.26
N SER A 221 -2.54 -14.56 7.02
CA SER A 221 -1.21 -14.02 6.71
C SER A 221 -0.13 -15.09 6.89
N TRP A 222 0.78 -15.17 5.91
CA TRP A 222 1.96 -16.02 5.95
C TRP A 222 3.19 -15.20 5.57
N ASP A 223 4.23 -15.21 6.42
CA ASP A 223 5.40 -14.36 6.24
C ASP A 223 6.68 -15.07 6.64
N THR A 224 7.49 -15.38 5.64
CA THR A 224 8.82 -16.00 5.79
C THR A 224 9.95 -15.08 5.35
N ARG A 225 9.68 -13.79 5.15
CA ARG A 225 10.71 -12.80 4.78
C ARG A 225 11.73 -12.67 5.91
N ASN A 226 13.00 -12.60 5.54
CA ASN A 226 14.08 -12.36 6.51
C ASN A 226 14.14 -10.92 7.01
N ASN A 227 13.61 -9.98 6.25
CA ASN A 227 13.51 -8.57 6.62
C ASN A 227 12.23 -7.98 6.00
N ALA A 228 11.69 -6.99 6.65
CA ALA A 228 10.44 -6.42 6.22
C ALA A 228 10.59 -5.15 5.37
N TYR A 229 11.71 -4.45 5.48
CA TYR A 229 11.97 -3.21 4.73
C TYR A 229 12.64 -3.48 3.37
N SER A 230 13.57 -4.44 3.35
CA SER A 230 14.28 -4.84 2.13
C SER A 230 14.63 -6.33 2.25
N PRO A 231 13.67 -7.21 1.97
CA PRO A 231 13.89 -8.66 2.02
C PRO A 231 14.80 -9.11 0.88
N ASP A 232 15.68 -10.07 1.17
CA ASP A 232 16.52 -10.72 0.18
C ASP A 232 16.12 -12.18 -0.10
N HIS A 233 15.38 -12.82 0.80
CA HIS A 233 14.78 -14.13 0.59
C HIS A 233 13.48 -14.30 1.37
N GLY A 234 12.78 -15.40 1.09
CA GLY A 234 11.50 -15.72 1.71
C GLY A 234 10.31 -15.30 0.84
N GLY A 235 9.16 -15.22 1.45
CA GLY A 235 7.93 -14.80 0.79
C GLY A 235 6.94 -14.23 1.79
N PHE A 236 6.01 -13.49 1.26
CA PHE A 236 4.89 -12.92 2.00
C PHE A 236 3.60 -13.20 1.25
N ALA A 237 2.60 -13.49 1.99
CA ALA A 237 1.31 -13.72 1.41
C ALA A 237 0.20 -13.48 2.43
N GLU A 238 -0.85 -12.77 2.02
CA GLU A 238 -1.96 -12.41 2.93
C GLU A 238 -3.29 -12.28 2.18
N ILE A 239 -4.39 -12.92 2.61
CA ILE A 239 -5.80 -12.67 2.21
C ILE A 239 -6.49 -11.87 3.27
N GLN A 240 -7.25 -10.89 2.83
CA GLN A 240 -8.17 -10.17 3.67
C GLN A 240 -9.52 -10.07 2.99
N TYR A 241 -10.55 -10.46 3.70
CA TYR A 241 -11.94 -10.31 3.29
C TYR A 241 -12.65 -9.41 4.29
N GLU A 242 -13.34 -8.39 3.84
CA GLU A 242 -14.04 -7.44 4.68
C GLU A 242 -15.47 -7.25 4.22
N TYR A 243 -16.37 -7.20 5.19
CA TYR A 243 -17.80 -7.12 4.99
C TYR A 243 -18.35 -5.83 5.59
N PHE A 244 -18.79 -4.91 4.73
CA PHE A 244 -19.27 -3.58 5.09
C PHE A 244 -20.79 -3.55 5.03
N ARG A 245 -21.44 -3.29 6.18
CA ARG A 245 -22.91 -3.28 6.30
C ARG A 245 -23.35 -2.27 7.36
N SER A 246 -24.67 -1.98 7.37
CA SER A 246 -25.26 -1.02 8.29
C SER A 246 -25.09 -1.41 9.77
N PHE A 247 -25.06 -2.72 10.08
CA PHE A 247 -24.87 -3.19 11.45
C PHE A 247 -23.44 -2.94 11.98
N THR A 248 -22.46 -2.74 11.10
CA THR A 248 -21.09 -2.31 11.49
C THR A 248 -20.98 -0.79 11.55
N GLY A 249 -21.99 -0.03 11.15
CA GLY A 249 -21.96 1.43 11.06
C GLY A 249 -21.59 1.97 9.67
N SER A 250 -21.65 1.14 8.62
CA SER A 250 -21.39 1.56 7.25
C SER A 250 -22.63 2.14 6.56
N ASP A 251 -22.49 3.29 5.91
CA ASP A 251 -23.50 3.89 5.05
C ASP A 251 -23.64 3.12 3.72
N PHE A 252 -22.58 2.39 3.35
CA PHE A 252 -22.50 1.63 2.10
C PHE A 252 -22.51 0.11 2.37
N LYS A 253 -23.11 -0.65 1.43
CA LYS A 253 -23.23 -2.11 1.51
C LYS A 253 -22.38 -2.77 0.43
N PHE A 254 -21.17 -3.21 0.79
CA PHE A 254 -20.23 -3.84 -0.13
C PHE A 254 -19.35 -4.86 0.60
N THR A 255 -18.58 -5.60 -0.15
CA THR A 255 -17.52 -6.48 0.35
C THR A 255 -16.21 -6.18 -0.39
N LEU A 256 -15.10 -6.39 0.30
CA LEU A 256 -13.77 -6.20 -0.25
C LEU A 256 -12.95 -7.48 0.00
N LEU A 257 -12.35 -8.01 -1.05
CA LEU A 257 -11.36 -9.08 -1.00
C LEU A 257 -10.04 -8.56 -1.54
N SER A 258 -9.00 -8.66 -0.76
CA SER A 258 -7.66 -8.23 -1.13
C SER A 258 -6.67 -9.39 -1.09
N ILE A 259 -5.69 -9.36 -1.98
CA ILE A 259 -4.71 -10.42 -2.24
C ILE A 259 -3.33 -9.80 -2.47
N ASP A 260 -2.32 -10.17 -1.67
CA ASP A 260 -0.93 -9.73 -1.86
C ASP A 260 0.03 -10.92 -1.78
N LEU A 261 0.75 -11.18 -2.86
CA LEU A 261 1.70 -12.27 -2.99
C LEU A 261 3.08 -11.70 -3.28
N ARG A 262 4.08 -12.02 -2.48
CA ARG A 262 5.45 -11.57 -2.71
C ARG A 262 6.42 -12.73 -2.58
N LYS A 263 7.41 -12.80 -3.47
CA LYS A 263 8.50 -13.76 -3.40
C LYS A 263 9.82 -13.07 -3.67
N PHE A 264 10.82 -13.43 -2.88
CA PHE A 264 12.16 -12.88 -2.94
C PHE A 264 13.15 -14.01 -3.18
N PHE A 265 13.97 -13.87 -4.22
CA PHE A 265 14.95 -14.85 -4.63
C PHE A 265 16.35 -14.27 -4.41
N TYR A 266 17.07 -14.86 -3.49
CA TYR A 266 18.46 -14.52 -3.26
C TYR A 266 19.31 -15.06 -4.43
N LEU A 267 19.82 -14.16 -5.26
CA LEU A 267 20.66 -14.55 -6.40
C LEU A 267 22.15 -14.53 -6.03
N SER A 268 22.57 -13.58 -5.19
CA SER A 268 23.94 -13.46 -4.70
C SER A 268 23.99 -12.53 -3.47
N PRO A 269 25.15 -12.43 -2.76
CA PRO A 269 25.32 -11.48 -1.65
C PRO A 269 25.01 -10.02 -1.99
N LYS A 270 24.92 -9.69 -3.27
CA LYS A 270 24.69 -8.33 -3.77
C LYS A 270 23.44 -8.20 -4.63
N SER A 271 22.71 -9.28 -4.92
CA SER A 271 21.60 -9.26 -5.88
C SER A 271 20.39 -10.05 -5.40
N VAL A 272 19.22 -9.45 -5.54
CA VAL A 272 17.93 -10.03 -5.23
C VAL A 272 17.01 -9.86 -6.44
N PHE A 273 16.24 -10.89 -6.77
CA PHE A 273 15.11 -10.80 -7.68
C PHE A 273 13.83 -10.92 -6.86
N ALA A 274 12.93 -9.97 -7.03
CA ALA A 274 11.70 -9.91 -6.27
C ALA A 274 10.50 -9.83 -7.22
N ILE A 275 9.42 -10.54 -6.89
CA ILE A 275 8.16 -10.51 -7.61
C ILE A 275 7.00 -10.26 -6.65
N GLN A 276 5.98 -9.56 -7.13
CA GLN A 276 4.74 -9.34 -6.42
C GLN A 276 3.55 -9.49 -7.36
N GLY A 277 2.48 -10.11 -6.88
CA GLY A 277 1.16 -10.11 -7.48
C GLY A 277 0.14 -9.52 -6.51
N LEU A 278 -0.69 -8.61 -7.00
CA LEU A 278 -1.79 -8.00 -6.27
C LEU A 278 -3.11 -8.36 -6.94
N GLY A 279 -4.11 -8.66 -6.13
CA GLY A 279 -5.49 -8.80 -6.55
C GLY A 279 -6.43 -8.09 -5.59
N GLY A 280 -7.39 -7.36 -6.12
CA GLY A 280 -8.43 -6.69 -5.34
C GLY A 280 -9.79 -6.87 -6.00
N LEU A 281 -10.81 -7.17 -5.21
CA LEU A 281 -12.18 -7.36 -5.70
C LEU A 281 -13.15 -6.68 -4.76
N THR A 282 -14.00 -5.81 -5.28
CA THR A 282 -15.11 -5.23 -4.53
C THR A 282 -16.45 -5.64 -5.14
N PHE A 283 -17.42 -5.93 -4.30
CA PHE A 283 -18.76 -6.33 -4.72
C PHE A 283 -19.82 -5.54 -3.96
N GLY A 284 -20.82 -5.05 -4.67
CA GLY A 284 -21.93 -4.29 -4.11
C GLY A 284 -21.82 -2.79 -4.37
N ASN A 285 -22.43 -1.99 -3.49
CA ASN A 285 -22.43 -0.53 -3.60
C ASN A 285 -21.17 0.06 -2.96
N THR A 286 -20.05 -0.09 -3.64
CA THR A 286 -18.72 0.35 -3.16
C THR A 286 -18.54 1.84 -3.43
N PRO A 287 -18.26 2.68 -2.39
CA PRO A 287 -17.94 4.08 -2.63
C PRO A 287 -16.59 4.19 -3.33
N PHE A 288 -16.41 5.20 -4.18
CA PHE A 288 -15.23 5.35 -5.05
C PHE A 288 -13.89 5.30 -4.29
N ARG A 289 -13.87 5.74 -3.02
CA ARG A 289 -12.66 5.68 -2.17
C ARG A 289 -12.30 4.28 -1.66
N LYS A 290 -13.12 3.28 -1.95
CA LYS A 290 -12.89 1.86 -1.63
C LYS A 290 -12.78 0.99 -2.88
N LEU A 291 -12.89 1.59 -4.05
CA LEU A 291 -12.60 0.91 -5.30
C LEU A 291 -11.11 0.59 -5.42
N GLU A 292 -10.80 -0.35 -6.27
CA GLU A 292 -9.45 -0.75 -6.58
C GLU A 292 -8.79 0.23 -7.55
N GLU A 293 -7.51 0.48 -7.36
CA GLU A 293 -6.76 1.49 -8.09
C GLU A 293 -5.45 0.98 -8.64
N LEU A 294 -5.18 1.30 -9.89
CA LEU A 294 -3.95 1.02 -10.60
C LEU A 294 -3.10 2.30 -10.73
N GLY A 295 -1.83 2.22 -10.39
CA GLY A 295 -0.88 3.32 -10.39
C GLY A 295 -0.27 3.59 -9.01
N GLY A 296 0.71 4.49 -8.95
CA GLY A 296 1.31 4.97 -7.71
C GLY A 296 2.80 4.71 -7.58
N THR A 297 3.32 4.93 -6.38
CA THR A 297 4.76 4.89 -6.10
C THR A 297 5.29 3.48 -5.83
N ASP A 298 4.46 2.53 -5.48
CA ASP A 298 4.85 1.16 -5.08
C ASP A 298 4.49 0.12 -6.15
N MET A 299 3.35 0.28 -6.82
CA MET A 299 2.91 -0.57 -7.92
C MET A 299 2.64 0.30 -9.15
N MET A 300 2.97 -0.20 -10.34
CA MET A 300 2.78 0.52 -11.62
C MET A 300 3.45 1.92 -11.63
N ARG A 301 4.68 1.99 -11.13
CA ARG A 301 5.47 3.23 -11.06
C ARG A 301 5.65 3.85 -12.44
N GLY A 302 5.28 5.13 -12.57
CA GLY A 302 5.18 5.84 -13.84
C GLY A 302 3.76 6.32 -14.11
N TYR A 303 2.76 5.60 -13.65
CA TYR A 303 1.39 6.08 -13.56
C TYR A 303 1.13 6.78 -12.22
N TYR A 304 0.20 7.66 -12.27
CA TYR A 304 -0.43 8.32 -11.14
C TYR A 304 -1.20 7.32 -10.26
N GLY A 305 -1.20 7.48 -8.94
CA GLY A 305 -1.97 6.66 -8.01
C GLY A 305 -3.48 6.79 -8.27
N GLY A 306 -4.13 5.69 -8.66
CA GLY A 306 -5.53 5.73 -9.04
C GLY A 306 -5.78 6.31 -10.45
N ARG A 307 -4.78 6.29 -11.35
CA ARG A 307 -4.98 6.67 -12.76
C ARG A 307 -6.10 5.86 -13.40
N TYR A 308 -6.20 4.60 -13.05
CA TYR A 308 -7.30 3.72 -13.42
C TYR A 308 -7.93 3.17 -12.14
N THR A 309 -9.25 3.23 -12.06
CA THR A 309 -10.01 2.88 -10.85
C THR A 309 -11.25 2.10 -11.23
N ASP A 310 -11.46 0.92 -10.65
CA ASP A 310 -12.69 0.15 -10.84
C ASP A 310 -12.88 -0.85 -9.67
N LYS A 311 -13.86 -1.72 -9.75
CA LYS A 311 -14.21 -2.71 -8.70
C LYS A 311 -13.22 -3.83 -8.53
N CYS A 312 -12.48 -4.17 -9.58
CA CYS A 312 -11.53 -5.27 -9.59
C CYS A 312 -10.15 -4.79 -10.04
N LEU A 313 -9.10 -5.34 -9.43
CA LEU A 313 -7.70 -5.08 -9.78
C LEU A 313 -6.96 -6.41 -9.94
N MET A 314 -6.10 -6.47 -10.94
CA MET A 314 -5.07 -7.47 -11.07
C MET A 314 -3.78 -6.77 -11.50
N ALA A 315 -2.70 -6.93 -10.71
CA ALA A 315 -1.44 -6.28 -11.00
C ALA A 315 -0.25 -7.14 -10.60
N TYR A 316 0.82 -7.07 -11.39
CA TYR A 316 2.05 -7.82 -11.19
C TYR A 316 3.25 -6.91 -11.35
N GLN A 317 4.29 -7.15 -10.57
CA GLN A 317 5.56 -6.48 -10.76
C GLN A 317 6.74 -7.38 -10.45
N ALA A 318 7.88 -7.06 -11.08
CA ALA A 318 9.15 -7.68 -10.83
C ALA A 318 10.23 -6.61 -10.64
N GLU A 319 11.18 -6.88 -9.74
CA GLU A 319 12.34 -6.04 -9.50
C GLU A 319 13.62 -6.86 -9.47
N TYR A 320 14.66 -6.35 -10.12
CA TYR A 320 16.03 -6.79 -9.92
C TYR A 320 16.76 -5.71 -9.12
N ARG A 321 17.16 -6.06 -7.89
CA ARG A 321 17.86 -5.18 -6.94
C ARG A 321 19.32 -5.59 -6.88
N ARG A 322 20.23 -4.62 -7.02
CA ARG A 322 21.68 -4.86 -6.93
C ARG A 322 22.37 -3.84 -6.04
N PHE A 323 22.99 -4.32 -4.98
CA PHE A 323 23.92 -3.54 -4.18
C PHE A 323 25.25 -3.36 -4.93
N LEU A 324 25.74 -2.14 -5.03
CA LEU A 324 27.00 -1.81 -5.73
C LEU A 324 28.17 -1.73 -4.75
N PHE A 325 28.20 -0.67 -3.98
CA PHE A 325 29.28 -0.40 -3.00
C PHE A 325 28.78 0.55 -1.91
N TRP A 326 29.47 0.55 -0.78
CA TRP A 326 29.25 1.42 0.38
C TRP A 326 27.79 1.41 0.88
N ARG A 327 26.94 2.30 0.43
CA ARG A 327 25.52 2.43 0.74
C ARG A 327 24.63 2.51 -0.51
N ILE A 328 25.23 2.35 -1.68
CA ILE A 328 24.57 2.57 -2.97
C ILE A 328 24.16 1.25 -3.59
N GLY A 329 22.94 1.19 -4.05
CA GLY A 329 22.36 0.14 -4.87
C GLY A 329 21.57 0.70 -6.03
N ILE A 330 21.25 -0.16 -6.97
CA ILE A 330 20.40 0.12 -8.12
C ILE A 330 19.27 -0.90 -8.22
N VAL A 331 18.19 -0.49 -8.86
CA VAL A 331 17.04 -1.35 -9.14
C VAL A 331 16.61 -1.14 -10.59
N ALA A 332 16.24 -2.23 -11.24
CA ALA A 332 15.44 -2.22 -12.47
C ALA A 332 14.10 -2.89 -12.15
N PHE A 333 13.01 -2.36 -12.71
CA PHE A 333 11.67 -2.90 -12.46
C PHE A 333 10.78 -2.85 -13.69
N ALA A 334 9.83 -3.76 -13.72
CA ALA A 334 8.73 -3.77 -14.67
C ALA A 334 7.45 -4.17 -13.94
N ALA A 335 6.32 -3.63 -14.39
CA ALA A 335 5.02 -3.97 -13.85
C ALA A 335 3.94 -3.96 -14.95
N THR A 336 2.88 -4.71 -14.70
CA THR A 336 1.68 -4.74 -15.53
C THR A 336 0.45 -4.91 -14.66
N GLY A 337 -0.68 -4.39 -15.11
CA GLY A 337 -1.95 -4.54 -14.38
C GLY A 337 -3.11 -3.93 -15.12
N GLU A 338 -4.29 -4.29 -14.66
CA GLU A 338 -5.58 -3.89 -15.21
C GLU A 338 -6.59 -3.70 -14.08
N VAL A 339 -7.54 -2.79 -14.26
CA VAL A 339 -8.76 -2.71 -13.46
C VAL A 339 -9.97 -3.11 -14.31
N ALA A 340 -10.99 -3.67 -13.68
CA ALA A 340 -12.19 -4.10 -14.37
C ALA A 340 -13.45 -3.96 -13.50
N SER A 341 -14.61 -3.80 -14.12
CA SER A 341 -15.89 -3.67 -13.41
C SER A 341 -16.37 -4.97 -12.75
N SER A 342 -15.83 -6.12 -13.17
CA SER A 342 -16.09 -7.43 -12.57
C SER A 342 -14.99 -8.44 -12.92
N PRO A 343 -14.82 -9.55 -12.17
CA PRO A 343 -13.77 -10.54 -12.42
C PRO A 343 -13.80 -11.21 -13.81
N GLY A 344 -14.95 -11.21 -14.47
CA GLY A 344 -15.10 -11.78 -15.83
C GLY A 344 -14.79 -10.80 -16.96
N ARG A 345 -14.44 -9.55 -16.63
CA ARG A 345 -14.20 -8.47 -17.58
C ARG A 345 -12.73 -8.11 -17.76
N PHE A 346 -11.83 -8.85 -17.16
CA PHE A 346 -10.39 -8.71 -17.45
C PHE A 346 -10.10 -9.19 -18.87
N GLU A 347 -9.42 -8.35 -19.65
CA GLU A 347 -9.06 -8.60 -21.05
C GLU A 347 -7.55 -8.39 -21.29
N LEU A 348 -6.95 -9.12 -22.22
CA LEU A 348 -5.50 -9.02 -22.42
C LEU A 348 -5.03 -7.67 -22.97
N ASP A 349 -5.90 -6.98 -23.67
CA ASP A 349 -5.66 -5.64 -24.23
C ASP A 349 -5.92 -4.50 -23.23
N GLY A 350 -6.60 -4.78 -22.10
CA GLY A 350 -6.77 -3.87 -20.97
C GLY A 350 -5.53 -3.70 -20.08
N PHE A 351 -4.51 -4.57 -20.25
CA PHE A 351 -3.32 -4.50 -19.40
C PHE A 351 -2.44 -3.29 -19.72
N HIS A 352 -2.19 -2.48 -18.71
CA HIS A 352 -1.23 -1.38 -18.73
C HIS A 352 0.16 -1.86 -18.32
N TYR A 353 1.21 -1.23 -18.86
CA TYR A 353 2.60 -1.63 -18.62
C TYR A 353 3.42 -0.44 -18.11
N THR A 354 4.34 -0.71 -17.20
CA THR A 354 5.34 0.26 -16.77
C THR A 354 6.69 -0.41 -16.64
N GLY A 355 7.74 0.39 -16.75
CA GLY A 355 9.10 -0.05 -16.50
C GLY A 355 9.97 1.10 -16.08
N GLY A 356 11.10 0.80 -15.46
CA GLY A 356 11.99 1.85 -15.00
C GLY A 356 13.17 1.34 -14.23
N GLY A 357 13.86 2.29 -13.62
CA GLY A 357 15.00 2.03 -12.75
C GLY A 357 15.10 3.01 -11.61
N GLY A 358 15.94 2.70 -10.66
CA GLY A 358 16.11 3.56 -9.49
C GLY A 358 17.40 3.36 -8.75
N LEU A 359 17.69 4.33 -7.89
CA LEU A 359 18.80 4.32 -6.96
C LEU A 359 18.31 3.97 -5.56
N ARG A 360 19.17 3.33 -4.81
CA ARG A 360 18.98 3.02 -3.39
C ARG A 360 20.14 3.59 -2.59
N PHE A 361 19.79 4.27 -1.51
CA PHE A 361 20.77 4.74 -0.52
C PHE A 361 20.41 4.17 0.85
N ALA A 362 21.26 3.30 1.40
CA ALA A 362 21.03 2.67 2.69
C ALA A 362 21.16 3.68 3.83
N LEU A 363 20.07 4.14 4.38
CA LEU A 363 20.01 4.99 5.58
C LEU A 363 20.44 4.20 6.81
N SER A 364 19.96 2.96 6.95
CA SER A 364 20.40 2.00 7.95
C SER A 364 20.72 0.67 7.28
N LYS A 365 21.99 0.22 7.40
CA LYS A 365 22.41 -1.10 6.92
C LYS A 365 21.88 -2.23 7.82
N GLU A 366 21.75 -1.95 9.12
CA GLU A 366 21.30 -2.91 10.12
C GLU A 366 19.82 -3.24 9.95
N GLU A 367 18.98 -2.21 9.78
CA GLU A 367 17.53 -2.37 9.58
C GLU A 367 17.17 -2.55 8.09
N LYS A 368 18.15 -2.49 7.16
CA LYS A 368 17.97 -2.51 5.70
C LYS A 368 16.98 -1.42 5.22
N LEU A 369 16.98 -0.25 5.88
CA LEU A 369 16.15 0.87 5.50
C LEU A 369 16.83 1.68 4.40
N ASN A 370 16.20 1.76 3.24
CA ASN A 370 16.69 2.47 2.08
C ASN A 370 15.90 3.76 1.82
N LEU A 371 16.59 4.82 1.40
CA LEU A 371 16.03 5.89 0.62
C LEU A 371 15.99 5.42 -0.84
N ARG A 372 14.82 5.48 -1.43
CA ARG A 372 14.53 5.04 -2.80
C ARG A 372 14.31 6.25 -3.70
N VAL A 373 14.98 6.27 -4.83
CA VAL A 373 14.78 7.25 -5.90
C VAL A 373 14.50 6.48 -7.18
N ASP A 374 13.29 6.51 -7.68
CA ASP A 374 12.86 5.77 -8.86
C ASP A 374 12.42 6.71 -9.98
N TYR A 375 12.72 6.30 -11.21
CA TYR A 375 12.14 6.86 -12.42
C TYR A 375 11.39 5.75 -13.16
N GLY A 376 10.07 5.92 -13.24
CA GLY A 376 9.15 5.02 -13.92
C GLY A 376 8.60 5.65 -15.18
N VAL A 377 8.49 4.84 -16.22
CA VAL A 377 7.90 5.21 -17.51
C VAL A 377 6.69 4.34 -17.78
N ALA A 378 5.62 4.96 -18.23
CA ALA A 378 4.36 4.37 -18.59
C ALA A 378 3.82 4.97 -19.88
N ARG A 379 2.75 4.42 -20.43
CA ARG A 379 2.11 4.99 -21.62
C ARG A 379 1.54 6.38 -21.27
N HIS A 380 1.97 7.40 -22.00
CA HIS A 380 1.59 8.81 -21.81
C HIS A 380 1.91 9.42 -20.44
N SER A 381 2.76 8.77 -19.64
CA SER A 381 3.13 9.26 -18.30
C SER A 381 4.53 8.81 -17.91
N ASN A 382 5.19 9.58 -17.06
CA ASN A 382 6.41 9.20 -16.38
C ASN A 382 6.44 9.83 -14.98
N ALA A 383 7.15 9.21 -14.06
CA ALA A 383 7.23 9.67 -12.68
C ALA A 383 8.66 9.57 -12.14
N PHE A 384 9.11 10.67 -11.54
CA PHE A 384 10.27 10.67 -10.64
C PHE A 384 9.76 10.66 -9.20
N THR A 385 10.14 9.66 -8.43
CA THR A 385 9.67 9.48 -7.05
C THR A 385 10.83 9.38 -6.08
N VAL A 386 10.63 9.91 -4.87
CA VAL A 386 11.56 9.79 -3.74
C VAL A 386 10.76 9.25 -2.56
N GLN A 387 11.15 8.09 -2.05
CA GLN A 387 10.42 7.36 -1.02
C GLN A 387 11.38 6.71 -0.01
N LEU A 388 10.85 6.33 1.15
CA LEU A 388 11.57 5.49 2.12
C LEU A 388 11.23 4.02 1.87
N ARG A 389 12.18 3.08 2.16
CA ARG A 389 12.09 1.62 1.97
C ARG A 389 12.01 1.15 0.51
N GLU A 390 11.89 -0.16 0.28
CA GLU A 390 11.61 -0.74 -1.04
C GLU A 390 10.12 -0.64 -1.40
N ALA A 391 9.78 -0.87 -2.67
CA ALA A 391 8.41 -0.78 -3.16
C ALA A 391 7.53 -1.90 -2.59
N PHE A 392 8.12 -3.12 -2.34
CA PHE A 392 7.40 -4.25 -1.76
C PHE A 392 8.33 -5.24 -1.05
#